data_5a9cdbb358087975b052482703151840
#
_entry.id   5a9cdbb358087975b052482703151840
#
_cell.length_a   1.000
_cell.length_b   1.000
_cell.length_c   1.000
_cell.angle_alpha   90.00
_cell.angle_beta   90.00
_cell.angle_gamma   90.00
#
_symmetry.space_group_name_H-M   'P 1'
#
loop_
_entity.id
_entity.type
_entity.pdbx_description
1 polymer ?
#
loop_
_entity_poly.entity_id
_entity_poly.type
_entity_poly.pdbx_seq_one_letter_code
_entity_poly.pdbx_strand_id
1 'polypeptide(L)'
;IDPSYISKSGKKIPWLGYFWSGCAGEYKRGLEIMGIGVIDVDNHECMTLGSVQSPDTKTLNNIDKTLVDWYAGYLINRKEQIQRVSNIVVADAFFSKSTFVTPMCDNGYNVISRFRNDAVLFYPTTAKHTGKKGRPKLYDGTIDFSSLDISRCTEHKVDKGKLYGLKAWSKAMRRMI
;
A
#
# COMPACT_ATOMS: atom_id res chain seq x y z
N ILE A 1 -8.46 3.09 -2.63
CA ILE A 1 -7.97 4.47 -2.80
C ILE A 1 -7.13 4.57 -4.07
N ASP A 2 -7.26 5.67 -4.79
CA ASP A 2 -6.54 5.87 -6.05
C ASP A 2 -6.31 7.37 -6.31
N PRO A 3 -5.05 7.84 -6.36
CA PRO A 3 -4.72 9.20 -6.75
C PRO A 3 -4.78 9.36 -8.26
N SER A 4 -5.40 10.43 -8.73
CA SER A 4 -5.53 10.73 -10.15
C SER A 4 -5.05 12.13 -10.49
N TYR A 5 -4.20 12.24 -11.53
CA TYR A 5 -3.69 13.49 -12.04
C TYR A 5 -4.75 14.23 -12.86
N ILE A 6 -4.84 15.55 -12.67
CA ILE A 6 -5.69 16.45 -13.46
C ILE A 6 -4.83 17.58 -14.02
N SER A 7 -4.79 17.69 -15.35
CA SER A 7 -4.10 18.79 -16.03
C SER A 7 -4.73 20.14 -15.68
N LYS A 8 -3.95 21.04 -15.12
CA LYS A 8 -4.36 22.41 -14.80
C LYS A 8 -3.23 23.39 -15.01
N SER A 9 -3.61 24.58 -15.48
CA SER A 9 -2.73 25.74 -15.63
C SER A 9 -3.31 26.92 -14.87
N GLY A 10 -2.45 27.84 -14.45
CA GLY A 10 -2.84 29.02 -13.70
C GLY A 10 -1.78 29.37 -12.64
N LYS A 11 -1.90 30.55 -12.05
CA LYS A 11 -0.94 31.03 -11.02
C LYS A 11 -1.50 31.07 -9.61
N LYS A 12 -2.84 30.98 -9.48
CA LYS A 12 -3.56 31.18 -8.18
C LYS A 12 -4.31 29.94 -7.70
N ILE A 13 -4.02 28.76 -8.30
CA ILE A 13 -4.68 27.51 -7.91
C ILE A 13 -3.92 26.94 -6.70
N PRO A 14 -4.58 26.71 -5.55
CA PRO A 14 -3.95 26.09 -4.39
C PRO A 14 -3.35 24.73 -4.76
N TRP A 15 -2.16 24.43 -4.22
CA TRP A 15 -1.45 23.17 -4.39
C TRP A 15 -1.21 22.74 -5.85
N LEU A 16 -1.15 23.70 -6.77
CA LEU A 16 -0.74 23.43 -8.14
C LEU A 16 0.75 23.04 -8.15
N GLY A 17 1.04 21.82 -8.57
CA GLY A 17 2.39 21.24 -8.51
C GLY A 17 2.69 20.35 -9.70
N TYR A 18 3.73 19.53 -9.55
CA TYR A 18 4.07 18.48 -10.50
C TYR A 18 3.69 17.12 -9.90
N PHE A 19 2.80 16.41 -10.58
CA PHE A 19 2.31 15.11 -10.18
C PHE A 19 2.48 14.10 -11.32
N TRP A 20 2.52 12.83 -10.98
CA TRP A 20 2.66 11.75 -11.94
C TRP A 20 1.40 11.63 -12.79
N SER A 21 1.56 11.70 -14.10
CA SER A 21 0.49 11.47 -15.08
C SER A 21 0.64 10.07 -15.67
N GLY A 22 -0.23 9.14 -15.31
CA GLY A 22 -0.23 7.78 -15.85
C GLY A 22 -0.41 7.73 -17.37
N CYS A 23 -1.23 8.63 -17.92
CA CYS A 23 -1.44 8.73 -19.39
C CYS A 23 -0.21 9.22 -20.15
N ALA A 24 0.60 10.08 -19.52
CA ALA A 24 1.79 10.64 -20.16
C ALA A 24 3.08 9.87 -19.79
N GLY A 25 3.06 9.05 -18.76
CA GLY A 25 4.24 8.35 -18.24
C GLY A 25 5.31 9.27 -17.66
N GLU A 26 4.94 10.49 -17.25
CA GLU A 26 5.86 11.51 -16.72
C GLU A 26 5.19 12.44 -15.70
N TYR A 27 6.02 13.21 -14.96
CA TYR A 27 5.52 14.26 -14.08
C TYR A 27 5.07 15.47 -14.89
N LYS A 28 3.81 15.88 -14.67
CA LYS A 28 3.21 17.06 -15.33
C LYS A 28 2.69 18.07 -14.31
N ARG A 29 2.69 19.32 -14.72
CA ARG A 29 2.09 20.40 -13.95
C ARG A 29 0.57 20.27 -13.93
N GLY A 30 0.00 20.26 -12.75
CA GLY A 30 -1.44 20.11 -12.56
C GLY A 30 -1.82 19.94 -11.10
N LEU A 31 -2.90 19.24 -10.88
CA LEU A 31 -3.40 18.83 -9.57
C LEU A 31 -3.40 17.31 -9.48
N GLU A 32 -3.41 16.81 -8.27
CA GLU A 32 -3.70 15.40 -8.01
C GLU A 32 -4.84 15.31 -6.99
N ILE A 33 -5.78 14.42 -7.22
CA ILE A 33 -6.91 14.18 -6.34
C ILE A 33 -6.92 12.69 -5.99
N MET A 34 -6.85 12.38 -4.70
CA MET A 34 -7.05 11.02 -4.21
C MET A 34 -8.54 10.75 -4.07
N GLY A 35 -9.05 9.79 -4.82
CA GLY A 35 -10.39 9.24 -4.66
C GLY A 35 -10.43 8.16 -3.58
N ILE A 36 -11.51 8.14 -2.80
CA ILE A 36 -11.83 7.10 -1.84
C ILE A 36 -13.15 6.50 -2.26
N GLY A 37 -13.14 5.26 -2.72
CA GLY A 37 -14.33 4.49 -3.07
C GLY A 37 -14.57 3.35 -2.11
N VAL A 38 -15.82 3.00 -1.93
CA VAL A 38 -16.26 1.75 -1.29
C VAL A 38 -16.69 0.80 -2.37
N ILE A 39 -16.15 -0.40 -2.34
CA ILE A 39 -16.47 -1.46 -3.31
C ILE A 39 -17.33 -2.50 -2.60
N ASP A 40 -18.54 -2.70 -3.08
CA ASP A 40 -19.37 -3.85 -2.76
C ASP A 40 -19.02 -4.98 -3.72
N VAL A 41 -18.32 -5.99 -3.19
CA VAL A 41 -17.79 -7.10 -3.99
C VAL A 41 -18.92 -8.02 -4.46
N ASP A 42 -19.96 -8.19 -3.64
CA ASP A 42 -21.05 -9.12 -3.92
C ASP A 42 -21.99 -8.58 -5.00
N ASN A 43 -22.28 -7.28 -4.97
CA ASN A 43 -23.15 -6.62 -5.94
C ASN A 43 -22.38 -5.99 -7.12
N HIS A 44 -21.05 -6.07 -7.14
CA HIS A 44 -20.18 -5.44 -8.15
C HIS A 44 -20.42 -3.93 -8.29
N GLU A 45 -20.68 -3.25 -7.18
CA GLU A 45 -20.94 -1.82 -7.15
C GLU A 45 -19.77 -1.06 -6.52
N CYS A 46 -19.61 0.20 -6.94
CA CYS A 46 -18.64 1.10 -6.35
C CYS A 46 -19.30 2.45 -6.04
N MET A 47 -19.17 2.91 -4.80
CA MET A 47 -19.65 4.20 -4.37
C MET A 47 -18.49 5.09 -3.95
N THR A 48 -18.54 6.37 -4.33
CA THR A 48 -17.57 7.36 -3.86
C THR A 48 -17.86 7.74 -2.41
N LEU A 49 -16.91 7.48 -1.54
CA LEU A 49 -16.97 7.90 -0.13
C LEU A 49 -16.44 9.33 0.04
N GLY A 50 -15.50 9.74 -0.78
CA GLY A 50 -14.92 11.08 -0.74
C GLY A 50 -13.74 11.25 -1.66
N SER A 51 -13.24 12.48 -1.70
CA SER A 51 -12.03 12.82 -2.44
C SER A 51 -11.26 13.91 -1.70
N VAL A 52 -9.96 13.99 -1.95
CA VAL A 52 -9.11 15.02 -1.38
C VAL A 52 -8.01 15.42 -2.36
N GLN A 53 -7.75 16.71 -2.46
CA GLN A 53 -6.66 17.23 -3.25
C GLN A 53 -5.33 16.95 -2.55
N SER A 54 -4.34 16.49 -3.29
CA SER A 54 -2.97 16.28 -2.81
C SER A 54 -2.23 17.61 -2.68
N PRO A 55 -1.51 17.86 -1.58
CA PRO A 55 -0.65 19.02 -1.45
C PRO A 55 0.51 18.98 -2.44
N ASP A 56 0.98 20.13 -2.87
CA ASP A 56 2.20 20.24 -3.65
C ASP A 56 3.45 19.91 -2.81
N THR A 57 4.56 19.64 -3.49
CA THR A 57 5.84 19.28 -2.85
C THR A 57 6.32 20.34 -1.85
N LYS A 58 6.10 21.63 -2.13
CA LYS A 58 6.50 22.72 -1.23
C LYS A 58 5.71 22.66 0.08
N THR A 59 4.41 22.46 -0.01
CA THR A 59 3.54 22.31 1.17
C THR A 59 3.93 21.09 2.00
N LEU A 60 4.19 19.95 1.33
CA LEU A 60 4.62 18.71 2.00
C LEU A 60 5.96 18.89 2.73
N ASN A 61 6.94 19.54 2.08
CA ASN A 61 8.25 19.81 2.69
C ASN A 61 8.14 20.72 3.91
N ASN A 62 7.22 21.70 3.90
CA ASN A 62 7.00 22.59 5.05
C ASN A 62 6.47 21.86 6.30
N ILE A 63 5.84 20.70 6.13
CA ILE A 63 5.31 19.89 7.22
C ILE A 63 6.10 18.59 7.45
N ASP A 64 7.27 18.48 6.81
CA ASP A 64 8.16 17.30 6.87
C ASP A 64 7.42 15.96 6.60
N LYS A 65 6.62 15.94 5.53
CA LYS A 65 5.86 14.76 5.10
C LYS A 65 6.08 14.45 3.64
N THR A 66 6.04 13.15 3.33
CA THR A 66 5.88 12.70 1.96
C THR A 66 4.40 12.68 1.57
N LEU A 67 4.11 12.58 0.28
CA LEU A 67 2.76 12.44 -0.22
C LEU A 67 2.08 11.16 0.33
N VAL A 68 2.85 10.10 0.49
CA VAL A 68 2.35 8.82 1.06
C VAL A 68 1.99 8.97 2.54
N ASP A 69 2.81 9.69 3.33
CA ASP A 69 2.50 10.00 4.74
C ASP A 69 1.24 10.84 4.86
N TRP A 70 1.06 11.77 3.93
CA TRP A 70 -0.13 12.61 3.90
C TRP A 70 -1.40 11.80 3.64
N TYR A 71 -1.37 10.86 2.69
CA TYR A 71 -2.50 9.96 2.41
C TYR A 71 -2.82 9.04 3.58
N ALA A 72 -1.80 8.44 4.20
CA ALA A 72 -1.99 7.63 5.40
C ALA A 72 -2.64 8.46 6.52
N GLY A 73 -2.11 9.65 6.79
CA GLY A 73 -2.67 10.57 7.79
C GLY A 73 -4.11 10.98 7.49
N TYR A 74 -4.45 11.22 6.23
CA TYR A 74 -5.82 11.56 5.83
C TYR A 74 -6.81 10.43 6.15
N LEU A 75 -6.46 9.19 5.85
CA LEU A 75 -7.30 8.01 6.14
C LEU A 75 -7.40 7.75 7.65
N ILE A 76 -6.28 7.86 8.37
CA ILE A 76 -6.23 7.64 9.82
C ILE A 76 -7.08 8.68 10.56
N ASN A 77 -7.03 9.95 10.16
CA ASN A 77 -7.84 11.01 10.77
C ASN A 77 -9.34 10.81 10.55
N ARG A 78 -9.74 9.96 9.62
CA ARG A 78 -11.14 9.60 9.32
C ARG A 78 -11.49 8.16 9.67
N LYS A 79 -10.63 7.49 10.44
CA LYS A 79 -10.78 6.06 10.71
C LYS A 79 -12.14 5.68 11.27
N GLU A 80 -12.69 6.48 12.18
CA GLU A 80 -14.01 6.20 12.77
C GLU A 80 -15.14 6.16 11.74
N GLN A 81 -15.05 6.98 10.71
CA GLN A 81 -16.02 7.03 9.61
C GLN A 81 -15.79 5.87 8.64
N ILE A 82 -14.54 5.66 8.22
CA ILE A 82 -14.18 4.66 7.22
C ILE A 82 -14.36 3.24 7.78
N GLN A 83 -13.93 3.00 9.02
CA GLN A 83 -14.02 1.67 9.63
C GLN A 83 -15.45 1.23 9.99
N ARG A 84 -16.42 2.14 9.98
CA ARG A 84 -17.85 1.77 10.01
C ARG A 84 -18.28 1.00 8.76
N VAL A 85 -17.59 1.21 7.64
CA VAL A 85 -17.86 0.53 6.37
C VAL A 85 -16.95 -0.68 6.22
N SER A 86 -15.63 -0.47 6.34
CA SER A 86 -14.64 -1.54 6.22
C SER A 86 -13.32 -1.15 6.87
N ASN A 87 -12.64 -2.14 7.46
CA ASN A 87 -11.26 -2.00 7.91
C ASN A 87 -10.25 -2.48 6.84
N ILE A 88 -10.72 -2.90 5.66
CA ILE A 88 -9.87 -3.32 4.54
C ILE A 88 -9.66 -2.13 3.62
N VAL A 89 -8.40 -1.80 3.35
CA VAL A 89 -8.01 -0.76 2.38
C VAL A 89 -7.27 -1.40 1.22
N VAL A 90 -7.83 -1.23 0.02
CA VAL A 90 -7.22 -1.67 -1.22
C VAL A 90 -6.52 -0.48 -1.87
N ALA A 91 -5.25 -0.66 -2.25
CA ALA A 91 -4.43 0.37 -2.86
C ALA A 91 -3.48 -0.24 -3.91
N ASP A 92 -3.01 0.57 -4.84
CA ASP A 92 -2.07 0.12 -5.86
C ASP A 92 -0.64 -0.08 -5.29
N ALA A 93 0.31 -0.51 -6.14
CA ALA A 93 1.70 -0.77 -5.76
C ALA A 93 2.47 0.48 -5.28
N PHE A 94 1.99 1.69 -5.57
CA PHE A 94 2.57 2.93 -5.06
C PHE A 94 2.53 3.00 -3.53
N PHE A 95 1.48 2.46 -2.93
CA PHE A 95 1.26 2.42 -1.49
C PHE A 95 1.92 1.22 -0.79
N SER A 96 2.57 0.32 -1.52
CA SER A 96 3.31 -0.81 -0.96
C SER A 96 4.63 -0.36 -0.32
N LYS A 97 4.55 0.51 0.68
CA LYS A 97 5.66 1.13 1.41
C LYS A 97 5.41 1.11 2.91
N SER A 98 6.49 1.01 3.70
CA SER A 98 6.38 1.02 5.17
C SER A 98 5.73 2.31 5.70
N THR A 99 5.99 3.44 5.07
CA THR A 99 5.41 4.75 5.41
C THR A 99 3.89 4.82 5.26
N PHE A 100 3.29 3.91 4.49
CA PHE A 100 1.85 3.76 4.39
C PHE A 100 1.34 2.56 5.20
N VAL A 101 1.90 1.36 4.92
CA VAL A 101 1.36 0.11 5.47
C VAL A 101 1.49 0.04 6.99
N THR A 102 2.62 0.49 7.55
CA THR A 102 2.83 0.42 9.00
C THR A 102 1.81 1.27 9.77
N PRO A 103 1.68 2.59 9.54
CA PRO A 103 0.71 3.39 10.27
C PRO A 103 -0.74 2.97 10.01
N MET A 104 -1.07 2.47 8.82
CA MET A 104 -2.41 1.95 8.55
C MET A 104 -2.71 0.72 9.41
N CYS A 105 -1.81 -0.27 9.44
CA CYS A 105 -1.97 -1.47 10.27
C CYS A 105 -2.02 -1.14 11.78
N ASP A 106 -1.18 -0.21 12.24
CA ASP A 106 -1.13 0.22 13.64
C ASP A 106 -2.44 0.94 14.07
N ASN A 107 -3.21 1.44 13.10
CA ASN A 107 -4.54 2.02 13.31
C ASN A 107 -5.71 1.06 13.00
N GLY A 108 -5.44 -0.24 12.89
CA GLY A 108 -6.47 -1.29 12.76
C GLY A 108 -6.98 -1.50 11.34
N TYR A 109 -6.27 -1.01 10.32
CA TYR A 109 -6.57 -1.34 8.93
C TYR A 109 -5.82 -2.58 8.46
N ASN A 110 -6.44 -3.34 7.57
CA ASN A 110 -5.81 -4.38 6.77
C ASN A 110 -5.57 -3.84 5.36
N VAL A 111 -4.31 -3.79 4.94
CA VAL A 111 -3.94 -3.23 3.63
C VAL A 111 -3.77 -4.35 2.62
N ILE A 112 -4.52 -4.28 1.52
CA ILE A 112 -4.35 -5.12 0.34
C ILE A 112 -3.71 -4.26 -0.74
N SER A 113 -2.51 -4.64 -1.18
CA SER A 113 -1.78 -3.92 -2.22
C SER A 113 -0.96 -4.89 -3.06
N ARG A 114 -0.79 -4.57 -4.34
CA ARG A 114 0.14 -5.30 -5.19
C ARG A 114 1.57 -4.95 -4.79
N PHE A 115 2.44 -5.95 -4.68
CA PHE A 115 3.86 -5.70 -4.54
C PHE A 115 4.46 -5.14 -5.83
N ARG A 116 5.47 -4.31 -5.67
CA ARG A 116 6.33 -3.90 -6.78
C ARG A 116 7.15 -5.11 -7.25
N ASN A 117 7.54 -5.11 -8.50
CA ASN A 117 8.34 -6.21 -9.08
C ASN A 117 9.73 -6.36 -8.42
N ASP A 118 10.23 -5.29 -7.79
CA ASP A 118 11.50 -5.25 -7.05
C ASP A 118 11.34 -5.56 -5.54
N ALA A 119 10.18 -6.02 -5.11
CA ALA A 119 9.94 -6.35 -3.70
C ALA A 119 10.78 -7.54 -3.24
N VAL A 120 11.55 -7.34 -2.17
CA VAL A 120 12.36 -8.39 -1.56
C VAL A 120 11.62 -8.98 -0.36
N LEU A 121 11.19 -10.22 -0.52
CA LEU A 121 10.51 -11.00 0.50
C LEU A 121 11.36 -12.21 0.90
N PHE A 122 11.21 -12.64 2.15
CA PHE A 122 11.95 -13.77 2.69
C PHE A 122 11.00 -14.79 3.31
N TYR A 123 11.35 -16.07 3.18
CA TYR A 123 10.68 -17.14 3.91
C TYR A 123 10.91 -16.97 5.41
N PRO A 124 9.88 -17.09 6.25
CA PRO A 124 10.06 -17.14 7.70
C PRO A 124 10.97 -18.30 8.08
N THR A 125 11.81 -18.11 9.11
CA THR A 125 12.63 -19.22 9.57
C THR A 125 11.77 -20.29 10.24
N THR A 126 12.09 -21.54 9.92
CA THR A 126 11.56 -22.73 10.59
C THR A 126 12.49 -23.19 11.72
N ALA A 127 13.70 -22.61 11.83
CA ALA A 127 14.67 -22.98 12.83
C ALA A 127 14.23 -22.60 14.25
N LYS A 128 14.19 -23.56 15.15
CA LYS A 128 13.98 -23.29 16.59
C LYS A 128 15.20 -22.55 17.15
N HIS A 129 14.94 -21.61 18.05
CA HIS A 129 16.00 -20.88 18.76
C HIS A 129 16.83 -21.87 19.58
N THR A 130 18.13 -21.99 19.27
CA THR A 130 19.00 -23.00 19.88
C THR A 130 19.59 -22.61 21.23
N GLY A 131 19.32 -21.37 21.72
CA GLY A 131 19.94 -20.84 22.94
C GLY A 131 21.45 -20.54 22.83
N LYS A 132 22.10 -20.84 21.72
CA LYS A 132 23.53 -20.57 21.49
C LYS A 132 23.79 -19.07 21.30
N LYS A 133 25.00 -18.62 21.69
CA LYS A 133 25.45 -17.23 21.44
C LYS A 133 25.42 -16.94 19.91
N GLY A 134 24.85 -15.79 19.56
CA GLY A 134 24.77 -15.34 18.17
C GLY A 134 23.39 -14.72 17.86
N ARG A 135 23.32 -13.99 16.75
CA ARG A 135 22.04 -13.43 16.27
C ARG A 135 21.14 -14.57 15.75
N PRO A 136 19.91 -14.71 16.25
CA PRO A 136 18.99 -15.70 15.75
C PRO A 136 18.75 -15.53 14.24
N LYS A 137 18.63 -16.65 13.52
CA LYS A 137 18.24 -16.64 12.11
C LYS A 137 16.81 -16.13 12.01
N LEU A 138 16.59 -15.06 11.24
CA LEU A 138 15.27 -14.43 11.10
C LEU A 138 14.46 -15.01 9.94
N TYR A 139 15.13 -15.52 8.90
CA TYR A 139 14.50 -16.02 7.66
C TYR A 139 15.36 -17.09 6.98
N ASP A 140 14.73 -17.91 6.15
CA ASP A 140 15.34 -19.08 5.51
C ASP A 140 15.76 -18.85 4.05
N GLY A 141 15.78 -17.64 3.59
CA GLY A 141 16.17 -17.28 2.23
C GLY A 141 15.18 -16.36 1.56
N THR A 142 15.54 -15.86 0.39
CA THR A 142 14.70 -14.96 -0.42
C THR A 142 13.64 -15.77 -1.16
N ILE A 143 12.44 -15.21 -1.28
CA ILE A 143 11.37 -15.78 -2.10
C ILE A 143 11.61 -15.38 -3.55
N ASP A 144 11.78 -16.38 -4.40
CA ASP A 144 11.80 -16.21 -5.85
C ASP A 144 10.44 -16.57 -6.42
N PHE A 145 9.75 -15.59 -6.99
CA PHE A 145 8.41 -15.81 -7.57
C PHE A 145 8.42 -16.57 -8.89
N SER A 146 9.58 -16.67 -9.55
CA SER A 146 9.72 -17.49 -10.76
C SER A 146 9.87 -18.98 -10.43
N SER A 147 10.31 -19.30 -9.20
CA SER A 147 10.52 -20.64 -8.69
C SER A 147 10.00 -20.79 -7.25
N LEU A 148 8.72 -20.45 -7.06
CA LEU A 148 8.08 -20.45 -5.75
C LEU A 148 8.02 -21.85 -5.15
N ASP A 149 8.49 -22.00 -3.90
CA ASP A 149 8.34 -23.23 -3.13
C ASP A 149 6.90 -23.39 -2.64
N ILE A 150 6.08 -24.07 -3.43
CA ILE A 150 4.65 -24.30 -3.16
C ILE A 150 4.45 -25.09 -1.87
N SER A 151 5.44 -25.92 -1.44
CA SER A 151 5.32 -26.69 -0.20
C SER A 151 5.20 -25.82 1.05
N ARG A 152 5.62 -24.55 0.97
CA ARG A 152 5.54 -23.54 2.03
C ARG A 152 4.28 -22.68 1.94
N CYS A 153 3.45 -22.90 0.95
CA CYS A 153 2.23 -22.14 0.72
C CYS A 153 1.00 -22.87 1.26
N THR A 154 0.00 -22.10 1.66
CA THR A 154 -1.34 -22.62 1.92
C THR A 154 -2.14 -22.53 0.64
N GLU A 155 -2.63 -23.67 0.15
CA GLU A 155 -3.50 -23.72 -1.03
C GLU A 155 -4.95 -23.39 -0.63
N HIS A 156 -5.56 -22.47 -1.36
CA HIS A 156 -6.98 -22.16 -1.27
C HIS A 156 -7.64 -22.44 -2.62
N LYS A 157 -8.71 -23.24 -2.60
CA LYS A 157 -9.54 -23.48 -3.79
C LYS A 157 -10.41 -22.25 -4.03
N VAL A 158 -10.43 -21.77 -5.25
CA VAL A 158 -11.29 -20.68 -5.74
C VAL A 158 -12.02 -21.14 -7.00
N ASP A 159 -13.12 -20.48 -7.37
CA ASP A 159 -14.00 -20.93 -8.47
C ASP A 159 -13.28 -21.15 -9.81
N LYS A 160 -12.23 -20.38 -10.09
CA LYS A 160 -11.46 -20.43 -11.36
C LYS A 160 -9.97 -20.68 -11.14
N GLY A 161 -9.60 -21.61 -10.25
CA GLY A 161 -8.20 -21.97 -10.08
C GLY A 161 -7.79 -22.24 -8.64
N LYS A 162 -6.51 -21.96 -8.35
CA LYS A 162 -5.91 -22.16 -7.03
C LYS A 162 -5.24 -20.86 -6.61
N LEU A 163 -5.47 -20.45 -5.36
CA LEU A 163 -4.79 -19.34 -4.73
C LEU A 163 -3.78 -19.89 -3.71
N TYR A 164 -2.55 -19.42 -3.77
CA TYR A 164 -1.51 -19.80 -2.83
C TYR A 164 -1.21 -18.65 -1.89
N GLY A 165 -1.44 -18.85 -0.60
CA GLY A 165 -1.12 -17.91 0.47
C GLY A 165 0.23 -18.26 1.10
N LEU A 166 1.06 -17.27 1.34
CA LEU A 166 2.36 -17.43 1.98
C LEU A 166 2.61 -16.29 2.95
N LYS A 167 2.94 -16.62 4.19
CA LYS A 167 3.47 -15.62 5.13
C LYS A 167 4.93 -15.34 4.79
N ALA A 168 5.27 -14.06 4.64
CA ALA A 168 6.61 -13.64 4.26
C ALA A 168 7.12 -12.49 5.13
N TRP A 169 8.44 -12.42 5.33
CA TRP A 169 9.07 -11.24 5.89
C TRP A 169 9.37 -10.23 4.78
N SER A 170 8.79 -9.06 4.85
CA SER A 170 9.09 -7.98 3.92
C SER A 170 10.25 -7.13 4.40
N LYS A 171 11.31 -7.03 3.60
CA LYS A 171 12.47 -6.16 3.90
C LYS A 171 12.07 -4.68 3.91
N ALA A 172 11.25 -4.26 2.97
CA ALA A 172 10.79 -2.88 2.85
C ALA A 172 9.90 -2.46 4.03
N MET A 173 8.99 -3.35 4.46
CA MET A 173 8.04 -3.08 5.54
C MET A 173 8.56 -3.47 6.92
N ARG A 174 9.70 -4.18 7.01
CA ARG A 174 10.32 -4.68 8.25
C ARG A 174 9.36 -5.44 9.15
N ARG A 175 8.43 -6.19 8.57
CA ARG A 175 7.40 -6.97 9.27
C ARG A 175 7.01 -8.23 8.49
N MET A 176 6.34 -9.13 9.18
CA MET A 176 5.63 -10.23 8.54
C MET A 176 4.37 -9.71 7.84
N ILE A 177 4.08 -10.28 6.71
CA ILE A 177 2.93 -9.97 5.85
C ILE A 177 2.28 -11.26 5.38
#